data_b954b8177d018b4dd1620748932901e7
#
_entry.id   b954b8177d018b4dd1620748932901e7
#
_cell.length_a   1.000
_cell.length_b   1.000
_cell.length_c   1.000
_cell.angle_alpha   90.00
_cell.angle_beta   90.00
_cell.angle_gamma   90.00
#
_symmetry.space_group_name_H-M   'P 1'
#
loop_
_entity.id
_entity.type
_entity.pdbx_description
1 polymer ?
#
loop_
_entity_poly.entity_id
_entity_poly.type
_entity_poly.pdbx_seq_one_letter_code
_entity_poly.pdbx_strand_id
1 'polypeptide(L)'
;MKISVITVVLNNERHIETAIQSVKMQNYNDIEYIVVDGGSSDGTLKVIDRNRECINFLISEPDRGIYDAINKGISVSTGDVIALLHSDDFFLKDTVISDIANQFDNNPDVDIVLGGVDFVRSRDLNFPVRLYSSCSFSPWKMRFGFMPPHPGAFVRKSAYDIVGYYRTSYKIGGDFDWFVRAFFVHRIVYKKNNSVMVRMRIGGVSTAGVVNTFLITREILKSLKENKVYSNLLFVLVRLPIKYLLNILRRGGL
;
A
#
# COMPACT_ATOMS: atom_id res chain seq x y z
N MET A 1 -4.35 0.82 21.30
CA MET A 1 -3.65 0.06 20.24
C MET A 1 -2.69 0.98 19.52
N LYS A 2 -1.42 0.66 19.45
CA LYS A 2 -0.42 1.47 18.76
C LYS A 2 -0.40 1.17 17.25
N ILE A 3 -0.39 2.21 16.41
CA ILE A 3 -0.36 2.04 14.94
C ILE A 3 0.93 2.65 14.38
N SER A 4 1.75 1.82 13.74
CA SER A 4 2.95 2.27 13.02
C SER A 4 2.58 2.64 11.58
N VAL A 5 2.74 3.91 11.23
CA VAL A 5 2.63 4.38 9.84
C VAL A 5 4.03 4.44 9.25
N ILE A 6 4.25 3.75 8.15
CA ILE A 6 5.56 3.68 7.47
C ILE A 6 5.46 4.37 6.12
N THR A 7 6.26 5.42 5.94
CA THR A 7 6.42 6.09 4.64
C THR A 7 7.79 5.78 4.06
N VAL A 8 7.82 5.18 2.88
CA VAL A 8 9.05 4.96 2.12
C VAL A 8 9.19 6.01 1.03
N VAL A 9 10.40 6.54 0.84
CA VAL A 9 10.66 7.63 -0.11
C VAL A 9 12.01 7.48 -0.78
N LEU A 10 12.06 7.84 -2.06
CA LEU A 10 13.30 8.07 -2.81
C LEU A 10 13.06 9.20 -3.82
N ASN A 11 13.80 10.32 -3.69
CA ASN A 11 13.75 11.48 -4.58
C ASN A 11 12.33 11.99 -4.84
N ASN A 12 11.60 12.37 -3.80
CA ASN A 12 10.22 12.85 -3.88
C ASN A 12 9.98 14.12 -3.04
N GLU A 13 10.83 15.14 -3.20
CA GLU A 13 10.72 16.43 -2.50
C GLU A 13 9.38 17.13 -2.71
N ARG A 14 8.72 16.85 -3.86
CA ARG A 14 7.47 17.53 -4.25
C ARG A 14 6.24 17.06 -3.50
N HIS A 15 6.22 15.80 -3.03
CA HIS A 15 4.98 15.21 -2.52
C HIS A 15 5.08 14.70 -1.09
N ILE A 16 6.29 14.40 -0.59
CA ILE A 16 6.47 13.80 0.73
C ILE A 16 5.87 14.66 1.85
N GLU A 17 5.89 15.98 1.72
CA GLU A 17 5.29 16.87 2.72
C GLU A 17 3.79 16.62 2.89
N THR A 18 3.06 16.36 1.80
CA THR A 18 1.63 16.03 1.87
C THR A 18 1.39 14.72 2.64
N ALA A 19 2.23 13.71 2.42
CA ALA A 19 2.15 12.45 3.16
C ALA A 19 2.37 12.68 4.66
N ILE A 20 3.46 13.40 5.03
CA ILE A 20 3.79 13.71 6.41
C ILE A 20 2.65 14.48 7.09
N GLN A 21 2.14 15.54 6.45
CA GLN A 21 1.06 16.34 7.01
C GLN A 21 -0.22 15.52 7.20
N SER A 22 -0.53 14.59 6.31
CA SER A 22 -1.71 13.73 6.44
C SER A 22 -1.62 12.78 7.64
N VAL A 23 -0.42 12.37 8.04
CA VAL A 23 -0.18 11.60 9.27
C VAL A 23 -0.27 12.50 10.50
N LYS A 24 0.37 13.68 10.45
CA LYS A 24 0.33 14.66 11.54
C LYS A 24 -1.08 15.12 11.90
N MET A 25 -1.97 15.21 10.92
CA MET A 25 -3.35 15.65 11.11
C MET A 25 -4.30 14.56 11.63
N GLN A 26 -3.83 13.31 11.83
CA GLN A 26 -4.69 12.25 12.36
C GLN A 26 -5.10 12.54 13.81
N ASN A 27 -6.37 12.32 14.12
CA ASN A 27 -6.96 12.52 15.45
C ASN A 27 -6.76 11.32 16.38
N TYR A 28 -5.64 10.64 16.28
CA TYR A 28 -5.29 9.46 17.07
C TYR A 28 -3.95 9.65 17.76
N ASN A 29 -3.88 9.41 19.07
CA ASN A 29 -2.71 9.78 19.86
C ASN A 29 -1.56 8.75 19.83
N ASP A 30 -1.87 7.47 19.57
CA ASP A 30 -0.89 6.39 19.64
C ASP A 30 -0.40 5.98 18.24
N ILE A 31 0.15 6.96 17.53
CA ILE A 31 0.77 6.78 16.21
C ILE A 31 2.30 6.78 16.37
N GLU A 32 2.93 5.77 15.79
CA GLU A 32 4.37 5.74 15.56
C GLU A 32 4.62 6.01 14.07
N TYR A 33 5.19 7.16 13.77
CA TYR A 33 5.49 7.53 12.39
C TYR A 33 6.94 7.23 12.04
N ILE A 34 7.14 6.38 11.04
CA ILE A 34 8.44 5.90 10.56
C ILE A 34 8.62 6.35 9.11
N VAL A 35 9.73 7.05 8.84
CA VAL A 35 10.11 7.44 7.47
C VAL A 35 11.38 6.69 7.09
N VAL A 36 11.35 6.04 5.94
CA VAL A 36 12.51 5.34 5.36
C VAL A 36 12.86 5.99 4.04
N ASP A 37 13.98 6.70 4.01
CA ASP A 37 14.54 7.34 2.84
C ASP A 37 15.62 6.43 2.23
N GLY A 38 15.46 6.08 0.95
CA GLY A 38 16.34 5.18 0.20
C GLY A 38 17.66 5.82 -0.28
N GLY A 39 18.08 6.93 0.35
CA GLY A 39 19.27 7.67 -0.03
C GLY A 39 18.96 8.75 -1.07
N SER A 40 17.96 9.57 -0.82
CA SER A 40 17.58 10.66 -1.72
C SER A 40 18.68 11.68 -1.91
N SER A 41 18.84 12.16 -3.16
CA SER A 41 19.82 13.16 -3.57
C SER A 41 19.20 14.53 -3.92
N ASP A 42 17.87 14.63 -3.93
CA ASP A 42 17.12 15.87 -4.13
C ASP A 42 16.83 16.59 -2.80
N GLY A 43 15.84 17.48 -2.77
CA GLY A 43 15.42 18.19 -1.55
C GLY A 43 14.60 17.38 -0.56
N THR A 44 14.38 16.06 -0.77
CA THR A 44 13.54 15.20 0.08
C THR A 44 13.94 15.26 1.56
N LEU A 45 15.22 15.10 1.87
CA LEU A 45 15.71 15.12 3.25
C LEU A 45 15.47 16.48 3.92
N LYS A 46 15.60 17.59 3.18
CA LYS A 46 15.29 18.94 3.71
C LYS A 46 13.82 19.08 4.10
N VAL A 47 12.91 18.45 3.36
CA VAL A 47 11.49 18.45 3.70
C VAL A 47 11.22 17.59 4.93
N ILE A 48 11.85 16.41 5.02
CA ILE A 48 11.77 15.53 6.19
C ILE A 48 12.26 16.24 7.45
N ASP A 49 13.43 16.91 7.38
CA ASP A 49 14.03 17.61 8.52
C ASP A 49 13.15 18.75 9.05
N ARG A 50 12.47 19.48 8.15
CA ARG A 50 11.50 20.52 8.54
C ARG A 50 10.29 19.98 9.30
N ASN A 51 9.99 18.72 9.15
CA ASN A 51 8.86 18.04 9.79
C ASN A 51 9.31 17.00 10.82
N ARG A 52 10.56 17.13 11.31
CA ARG A 52 11.22 16.10 12.14
C ARG A 52 10.48 15.83 13.47
N GLU A 53 9.77 16.81 14.00
CA GLU A 53 9.05 16.72 15.27
C GLU A 53 7.91 15.70 15.26
N CYS A 54 7.33 15.38 14.10
CA CYS A 54 6.26 14.39 13.99
C CYS A 54 6.74 12.99 13.55
N ILE A 55 8.05 12.82 13.34
CA ILE A 55 8.64 11.56 12.88
C ILE A 55 9.35 10.88 14.04
N ASN A 56 8.86 9.71 14.47
CA ASN A 56 9.44 8.94 15.57
C ASN A 56 10.77 8.28 15.14
N PHE A 57 10.79 7.70 13.93
CA PHE A 57 11.98 7.05 13.38
C PHE A 57 12.25 7.52 11.95
N LEU A 58 13.49 7.90 11.69
CA LEU A 58 14.01 8.20 10.35
C LEU A 58 15.19 7.26 10.07
N ILE A 59 15.06 6.49 9.00
CA ILE A 59 16.14 5.70 8.39
C ILE A 59 16.45 6.37 7.07
N SER A 60 17.70 6.81 6.85
CA SER A 60 18.15 7.39 5.58
C SER A 60 19.44 6.73 5.17
N GLU A 61 19.33 5.78 4.25
CA GLU A 61 20.43 5.02 3.69
C GLU A 61 20.01 4.38 2.35
N PRO A 62 20.94 4.09 1.43
CA PRO A 62 20.62 3.40 0.18
C PRO A 62 19.84 2.10 0.42
N ASP A 63 18.83 1.85 -0.39
CA ASP A 63 18.06 0.62 -0.40
C ASP A 63 18.25 -0.18 -1.71
N ARG A 64 17.80 -1.44 -1.69
CA ARG A 64 17.79 -2.34 -2.84
C ARG A 64 16.44 -2.36 -3.56
N GLY A 65 15.65 -1.30 -3.40
CA GLY A 65 14.32 -1.12 -3.95
C GLY A 65 13.24 -1.00 -2.88
N ILE A 66 12.03 -0.63 -3.31
CA ILE A 66 10.90 -0.27 -2.44
C ILE A 66 10.61 -1.31 -1.34
N TYR A 67 10.71 -2.61 -1.64
CA TYR A 67 10.41 -3.68 -0.67
C TYR A 67 11.50 -3.82 0.40
N ASP A 68 12.75 -3.46 0.09
CA ASP A 68 13.83 -3.37 1.07
C ASP A 68 13.56 -2.22 2.05
N ALA A 69 13.19 -1.04 1.53
CA ALA A 69 12.81 0.10 2.35
C ALA A 69 11.59 -0.20 3.24
N ILE A 70 10.53 -0.82 2.69
CA ILE A 70 9.35 -1.23 3.47
C ILE A 70 9.77 -2.20 4.60
N ASN A 71 10.60 -3.20 4.29
CA ASN A 71 11.05 -4.18 5.28
C ASN A 71 11.87 -3.54 6.40
N LYS A 72 12.73 -2.55 6.09
CA LYS A 72 13.46 -1.77 7.11
C LYS A 72 12.47 -1.06 8.04
N GLY A 73 11.43 -0.41 7.49
CA GLY A 73 10.40 0.25 8.29
C GLY A 73 9.63 -0.73 9.18
N ILE A 74 9.22 -1.91 8.63
CA ILE A 74 8.54 -2.95 9.40
C ILE A 74 9.42 -3.48 10.54
N SER A 75 10.71 -3.66 10.29
CA SER A 75 11.65 -4.22 11.28
C SER A 75 11.82 -3.37 12.54
N VAL A 76 11.72 -2.03 12.39
CA VAL A 76 11.85 -1.09 13.52
C VAL A 76 10.51 -0.69 14.12
N SER A 77 9.38 -1.03 13.48
CA SER A 77 8.05 -0.71 13.97
C SER A 77 7.76 -1.42 15.30
N THR A 78 7.09 -0.73 16.21
CA THR A 78 6.70 -1.27 17.52
C THR A 78 5.18 -1.30 17.72
N GLY A 79 4.40 -0.80 16.75
CA GLY A 79 2.96 -0.78 16.81
C GLY A 79 2.32 -2.16 16.60
N ASP A 80 1.12 -2.32 17.11
CA ASP A 80 0.30 -3.53 16.95
C ASP A 80 -0.18 -3.72 15.52
N VAL A 81 -0.38 -2.61 14.81
CA VAL A 81 -0.84 -2.54 13.41
C VAL A 81 0.11 -1.70 12.59
N ILE A 82 0.37 -2.12 11.37
CA ILE A 82 1.23 -1.43 10.40
C ILE A 82 0.36 -0.91 9.25
N ALA A 83 0.53 0.37 8.94
CA ALA A 83 -0.01 1.04 7.76
C ALA A 83 1.14 1.48 6.85
N LEU A 84 1.06 1.16 5.56
CA LEU A 84 2.03 1.61 4.56
C LEU A 84 1.44 2.80 3.80
N LEU A 85 2.10 3.95 3.89
CA LEU A 85 1.71 5.18 3.19
C LEU A 85 2.91 5.65 2.36
N HIS A 86 2.84 5.51 1.03
CA HIS A 86 3.94 5.94 0.16
C HIS A 86 4.07 7.47 0.15
N SER A 87 5.25 7.96 -0.21
CA SER A 87 5.58 9.38 -0.15
C SER A 87 4.77 10.29 -1.09
N ASP A 88 4.08 9.73 -2.08
CA ASP A 88 3.16 10.41 -2.99
C ASP A 88 1.68 10.22 -2.64
N ASP A 89 1.37 9.43 -1.60
CA ASP A 89 0.03 9.15 -1.12
C ASP A 89 -0.29 9.93 0.17
N PHE A 90 -1.56 10.00 0.54
CA PHE A 90 -1.98 10.64 1.80
C PHE A 90 -3.30 10.09 2.32
N PHE A 91 -3.50 10.13 3.62
CA PHE A 91 -4.77 9.78 4.24
C PHE A 91 -5.87 10.77 3.84
N LEU A 92 -7.05 10.23 3.50
CA LEU A 92 -8.15 11.05 2.98
C LEU A 92 -8.80 11.94 4.06
N LYS A 93 -8.81 11.46 5.32
CA LYS A 93 -9.44 12.13 6.47
C LYS A 93 -8.52 12.06 7.68
N ASP A 94 -8.76 12.95 8.63
CA ASP A 94 -8.09 12.95 9.93
C ASP A 94 -8.53 11.81 10.86
N THR A 95 -9.62 11.10 10.54
CA THR A 95 -10.17 9.99 11.32
C THR A 95 -9.71 8.61 10.84
N VAL A 96 -8.90 8.52 9.78
CA VAL A 96 -8.54 7.20 9.18
C VAL A 96 -7.92 6.26 10.20
N ILE A 97 -6.96 6.74 10.97
CA ILE A 97 -6.24 5.89 11.94
C ILE A 97 -7.14 5.52 13.12
N SER A 98 -7.94 6.44 13.64
CA SER A 98 -8.91 6.13 14.71
C SER A 98 -10.01 5.16 14.25
N ASP A 99 -10.49 5.31 13.00
CA ASP A 99 -11.47 4.39 12.41
C ASP A 99 -10.88 2.97 12.29
N ILE A 100 -9.60 2.86 11.89
CA ILE A 100 -8.89 1.58 11.79
C ILE A 100 -8.64 0.96 13.16
N ALA A 101 -8.21 1.73 14.16
CA ALA A 101 -8.05 1.25 15.52
C ALA A 101 -9.37 0.63 16.04
N ASN A 102 -10.48 1.36 15.88
CA ASN A 102 -11.82 0.87 16.24
C ASN A 102 -12.20 -0.42 15.49
N GLN A 103 -11.80 -0.55 14.21
CA GLN A 103 -12.08 -1.79 13.45
C GLN A 103 -11.35 -3.00 14.04
N PHE A 104 -10.10 -2.86 14.46
CA PHE A 104 -9.34 -3.94 15.07
C PHE A 104 -9.79 -4.24 16.50
N ASP A 105 -10.15 -3.21 17.29
CA ASP A 105 -10.65 -3.39 18.66
C ASP A 105 -11.99 -4.16 18.67
N ASN A 106 -12.87 -3.86 17.72
CA ASN A 106 -14.15 -4.55 17.56
C ASN A 106 -14.04 -5.93 16.87
N ASN A 107 -12.88 -6.29 16.34
CA ASN A 107 -12.67 -7.56 15.63
C ASN A 107 -11.27 -8.12 15.95
N PRO A 108 -11.09 -8.68 17.15
CA PRO A 108 -9.77 -9.13 17.63
C PRO A 108 -9.16 -10.24 16.78
N ASP A 109 -9.98 -11.05 16.12
CA ASP A 109 -9.54 -12.17 15.25
C ASP A 109 -9.13 -11.71 13.83
N VAL A 110 -9.32 -10.44 13.50
CA VAL A 110 -8.96 -9.91 12.18
C VAL A 110 -7.50 -9.46 12.16
N ASP A 111 -6.75 -9.98 11.18
CA ASP A 111 -5.34 -9.65 10.98
C ASP A 111 -5.14 -8.51 9.98
N ILE A 112 -6.06 -8.33 9.02
CA ILE A 112 -5.97 -7.32 7.97
C ILE A 112 -7.31 -6.61 7.81
N VAL A 113 -7.30 -5.28 7.88
CA VAL A 113 -8.42 -4.44 7.43
C VAL A 113 -8.08 -3.85 6.06
N LEU A 114 -8.96 -4.11 5.08
CA LEU A 114 -8.79 -3.66 3.70
C LEU A 114 -9.73 -2.48 3.43
N GLY A 115 -9.21 -1.28 3.36
CA GLY A 115 -9.92 -0.08 2.94
C GLY A 115 -9.83 0.18 1.44
N GLY A 116 -10.63 1.14 0.96
CA GLY A 116 -10.56 1.63 -0.41
C GLY A 116 -9.45 2.67 -0.60
N VAL A 117 -9.06 2.85 -1.87
CA VAL A 117 -8.11 3.87 -2.31
C VAL A 117 -8.72 4.63 -3.47
N ASP A 118 -8.63 5.93 -3.48
CA ASP A 118 -8.96 6.73 -4.66
C ASP A 118 -7.70 7.31 -5.31
N PHE A 119 -7.85 7.74 -6.57
CA PHE A 119 -6.74 8.29 -7.36
C PHE A 119 -7.06 9.70 -7.79
N VAL A 120 -6.08 10.61 -7.63
CA VAL A 120 -6.19 12.01 -8.01
C VAL A 120 -5.07 12.41 -8.97
N ARG A 121 -5.29 13.49 -9.71
CA ARG A 121 -4.22 14.14 -10.47
C ARG A 121 -3.39 15.01 -9.53
N SER A 122 -2.08 15.07 -9.73
CA SER A 122 -1.18 15.92 -8.91
C SER A 122 -1.56 17.40 -8.92
N ARG A 123 -2.27 17.85 -9.97
CA ARG A 123 -2.74 19.24 -10.11
C ARG A 123 -4.04 19.53 -9.36
N ASP A 124 -4.78 18.48 -8.99
CA ASP A 124 -6.08 18.60 -8.36
C ASP A 124 -6.29 17.44 -7.40
N LEU A 125 -6.07 17.71 -6.14
CA LEU A 125 -6.15 16.70 -5.07
C LEU A 125 -7.57 16.49 -4.55
N ASN A 126 -8.53 17.32 -4.95
CA ASN A 126 -9.89 17.27 -4.41
C ASN A 126 -10.82 16.36 -5.22
N PHE A 127 -10.53 16.18 -6.52
CA PHE A 127 -11.40 15.42 -7.42
C PHE A 127 -10.80 14.06 -7.79
N PRO A 128 -11.33 12.95 -7.21
CA PRO A 128 -10.88 11.63 -7.56
C PRO A 128 -11.29 11.25 -8.98
N VAL A 129 -10.35 10.73 -9.75
CA VAL A 129 -10.58 10.26 -11.13
C VAL A 129 -10.80 8.75 -11.22
N ARG A 130 -10.48 8.02 -10.15
CA ARG A 130 -10.66 6.57 -10.07
C ARG A 130 -10.77 6.10 -8.63
N LEU A 131 -11.69 5.19 -8.36
CA LEU A 131 -11.81 4.47 -7.10
C LEU A 131 -11.30 3.03 -7.25
N TYR A 132 -10.50 2.56 -6.30
CA TYR A 132 -10.12 1.17 -6.14
C TYR A 132 -10.67 0.65 -4.81
N SER A 133 -11.85 0.06 -4.88
CA SER A 133 -12.57 -0.43 -3.71
C SER A 133 -12.10 -1.81 -3.28
N SER A 134 -11.99 -2.03 -1.98
CA SER A 134 -11.77 -3.35 -1.37
C SER A 134 -13.03 -4.22 -1.37
N CYS A 135 -14.23 -3.63 -1.54
CA CYS A 135 -15.52 -4.33 -1.41
C CYS A 135 -15.66 -5.53 -2.34
N SER A 136 -15.18 -5.40 -3.58
CA SER A 136 -15.23 -6.47 -4.57
C SER A 136 -14.09 -7.47 -4.45
N PHE A 137 -13.13 -7.25 -3.55
CA PHE A 137 -12.01 -8.17 -3.38
C PHE A 137 -12.46 -9.52 -2.80
N SER A 138 -11.84 -10.57 -3.32
CA SER A 138 -11.88 -11.92 -2.77
C SER A 138 -10.60 -12.63 -3.17
N PRO A 139 -9.97 -13.44 -2.31
CA PRO A 139 -8.67 -14.06 -2.58
C PRO A 139 -8.60 -14.84 -3.90
N TRP A 140 -9.67 -15.57 -4.28
CA TRP A 140 -9.68 -16.34 -5.53
C TRP A 140 -9.41 -15.48 -6.77
N LYS A 141 -9.77 -14.18 -6.75
CA LYS A 141 -9.52 -13.25 -7.86
C LYS A 141 -8.03 -12.98 -8.11
N MET A 142 -7.18 -13.28 -7.12
CA MET A 142 -5.73 -13.15 -7.28
C MET A 142 -5.19 -14.13 -8.33
N ARG A 143 -5.87 -15.25 -8.58
CA ARG A 143 -5.54 -16.17 -9.70
C ARG A 143 -5.61 -15.48 -11.06
N PHE A 144 -6.36 -14.38 -11.14
CA PHE A 144 -6.50 -13.52 -12.32
C PHE A 144 -5.66 -12.24 -12.23
N GLY A 145 -4.75 -12.16 -11.26
CA GLY A 145 -3.89 -11.00 -11.06
C GLY A 145 -4.58 -9.77 -10.47
N PHE A 146 -5.75 -9.92 -9.84
CA PHE A 146 -6.38 -8.88 -9.03
C PHE A 146 -5.94 -9.03 -7.58
N MET A 147 -5.71 -7.92 -6.89
CA MET A 147 -5.32 -7.88 -5.48
C MET A 147 -6.11 -6.78 -4.76
N PRO A 148 -6.15 -6.72 -3.44
CA PRO A 148 -6.71 -5.57 -2.74
C PRO A 148 -5.85 -4.32 -2.95
N PRO A 149 -6.39 -3.10 -2.72
CA PRO A 149 -5.57 -1.89 -2.76
C PRO A 149 -4.53 -1.92 -1.63
N HIS A 150 -3.25 -2.04 -1.99
CA HIS A 150 -2.16 -2.20 -1.01
C HIS A 150 -2.03 -1.02 -0.03
N PRO A 151 -2.08 0.27 -0.44
CA PRO A 151 -2.01 1.38 0.50
C PRO A 151 -3.24 1.49 1.43
N GLY A 152 -4.35 0.84 1.05
CA GLY A 152 -5.54 0.73 1.90
C GLY A 152 -5.54 -0.47 2.84
N ALA A 153 -4.44 -1.24 2.90
CA ALA A 153 -4.33 -2.40 3.78
C ALA A 153 -3.64 -2.01 5.09
N PHE A 154 -4.33 -2.23 6.19
CA PHE A 154 -3.81 -2.09 7.55
C PHE A 154 -3.64 -3.49 8.13
N VAL A 155 -2.45 -3.83 8.58
CA VAL A 155 -2.04 -5.21 8.85
C VAL A 155 -1.52 -5.33 10.28
N ARG A 156 -2.04 -6.29 11.07
CA ARG A 156 -1.43 -6.58 12.38
C ARG A 156 0.04 -6.95 12.21
N LYS A 157 0.89 -6.47 13.08
CA LYS A 157 2.31 -6.81 13.07
C LYS A 157 2.54 -8.32 13.16
N SER A 158 1.74 -9.03 13.96
CA SER A 158 1.77 -10.48 14.06
C SER A 158 1.54 -11.21 12.73
N ALA A 159 0.78 -10.62 11.81
CA ALA A 159 0.62 -11.20 10.48
C ALA A 159 1.93 -11.17 9.66
N TYR A 160 2.78 -10.16 9.87
CA TYR A 160 4.12 -10.15 9.25
C TYR A 160 5.04 -11.20 9.88
N ASP A 161 4.88 -11.52 11.17
CA ASP A 161 5.64 -12.60 11.83
C ASP A 161 5.26 -13.98 11.25
N ILE A 162 3.98 -14.18 10.92
CA ILE A 162 3.45 -15.41 10.34
C ILE A 162 3.78 -15.54 8.85
N VAL A 163 3.52 -14.48 8.06
CA VAL A 163 3.65 -14.49 6.58
C VAL A 163 5.11 -14.25 6.16
N GLY A 164 5.89 -13.57 7.00
CA GLY A 164 7.20 -13.04 6.66
C GLY A 164 7.12 -11.71 5.91
N TYR A 165 8.24 -11.07 5.76
CA TYR A 165 8.40 -9.77 5.12
C TYR A 165 8.22 -9.85 3.60
N TYR A 166 8.28 -8.68 2.92
CA TYR A 166 8.25 -8.61 1.46
C TYR A 166 9.51 -9.21 0.86
N ARG A 167 9.36 -9.98 -0.22
CA ARG A 167 10.50 -10.55 -0.95
C ARG A 167 11.14 -9.49 -1.83
N THR A 168 12.38 -9.15 -1.55
CA THR A 168 13.14 -8.10 -2.29
C THR A 168 13.54 -8.52 -3.71
N SER A 169 13.33 -9.78 -4.09
CA SER A 169 13.54 -10.29 -5.44
C SER A 169 12.47 -9.87 -6.46
N TYR A 170 11.40 -9.24 -5.99
CA TYR A 170 10.36 -8.63 -6.82
C TYR A 170 10.65 -7.14 -7.00
N LYS A 171 10.41 -6.60 -8.20
CA LYS A 171 10.60 -5.18 -8.48
C LYS A 171 9.33 -4.35 -8.28
N ILE A 172 8.16 -4.90 -8.68
CA ILE A 172 6.87 -4.21 -8.64
C ILE A 172 5.79 -5.06 -7.96
N GLY A 173 5.83 -6.37 -8.11
CA GLY A 173 4.78 -7.30 -7.68
C GLY A 173 4.99 -7.94 -6.30
N GLY A 174 5.85 -7.37 -5.44
CA GLY A 174 6.12 -7.92 -4.12
C GLY A 174 4.95 -7.79 -3.15
N ASP A 175 4.13 -6.76 -3.30
CA ASP A 175 2.86 -6.59 -2.61
C ASP A 175 1.85 -7.69 -3.00
N PHE A 176 1.76 -8.00 -4.29
CA PHE A 176 0.96 -9.12 -4.77
C PHE A 176 1.46 -10.45 -4.18
N ASP A 177 2.78 -10.69 -4.17
CA ASP A 177 3.37 -11.88 -3.58
C ASP A 177 3.06 -12.00 -2.08
N TRP A 178 3.16 -10.89 -1.34
CA TRP A 178 2.85 -10.89 0.07
C TRP A 178 1.38 -11.27 0.32
N PHE A 179 0.44 -10.70 -0.41
CA PHE A 179 -0.98 -11.05 -0.30
C PHE A 179 -1.27 -12.48 -0.75
N VAL A 180 -0.57 -13.02 -1.75
CA VAL A 180 -0.70 -14.44 -2.13
C VAL A 180 -0.29 -15.33 -0.95
N ARG A 181 0.84 -15.06 -0.31
CA ARG A 181 1.26 -15.80 0.88
C ARG A 181 0.25 -15.65 2.02
N ALA A 182 -0.17 -14.43 2.30
CA ALA A 182 -1.14 -14.15 3.37
C ALA A 182 -2.44 -14.96 3.19
N PHE A 183 -3.07 -14.90 2.02
CA PHE A 183 -4.41 -15.44 1.83
C PHE A 183 -4.44 -16.92 1.41
N PHE A 184 -3.48 -17.39 0.61
CA PHE A 184 -3.50 -18.78 0.11
C PHE A 184 -2.65 -19.73 0.95
N VAL A 185 -1.50 -19.26 1.46
CA VAL A 185 -0.60 -20.12 2.23
C VAL A 185 -0.97 -20.08 3.72
N HIS A 186 -1.04 -18.87 4.31
CA HIS A 186 -1.24 -18.71 5.76
C HIS A 186 -2.69 -18.48 6.16
N ARG A 187 -3.61 -18.27 5.20
CA ARG A 187 -5.05 -18.10 5.44
C ARG A 187 -5.36 -16.99 6.45
N ILE A 188 -4.61 -15.92 6.39
CA ILE A 188 -4.75 -14.73 7.23
C ILE A 188 -6.18 -14.19 7.16
N VAL A 189 -6.75 -13.87 8.31
CA VAL A 189 -8.13 -13.37 8.43
C VAL A 189 -8.19 -11.90 8.05
N TYR A 190 -9.11 -11.55 7.16
CA TYR A 190 -9.26 -10.16 6.73
C TYR A 190 -10.70 -9.67 6.80
N LYS A 191 -10.85 -8.38 6.99
CA LYS A 191 -12.13 -7.67 6.95
C LYS A 191 -12.06 -6.56 5.89
N LYS A 192 -13.15 -6.41 5.12
CA LYS A 192 -13.27 -5.30 4.17
C LYS A 192 -13.93 -4.12 4.85
N ASN A 193 -13.37 -2.94 4.61
CA ASN A 193 -13.94 -1.66 4.96
C ASN A 193 -14.36 -0.92 3.69
N ASN A 194 -15.58 -0.43 3.64
CA ASN A 194 -16.16 0.21 2.46
C ASN A 194 -15.67 1.66 2.26
N SER A 195 -15.03 2.23 3.27
CA SER A 195 -14.55 3.61 3.21
C SER A 195 -13.26 3.72 2.40
N VAL A 196 -13.11 4.86 1.71
CA VAL A 196 -11.83 5.27 1.13
C VAL A 196 -10.94 5.80 2.26
N MET A 197 -9.77 5.21 2.40
CA MET A 197 -8.79 5.52 3.45
C MET A 197 -7.64 6.35 2.94
N VAL A 198 -7.14 6.02 1.76
CA VAL A 198 -5.94 6.61 1.18
C VAL A 198 -6.25 7.20 -0.18
N ARG A 199 -5.63 8.33 -0.46
CA ARG A 199 -5.65 8.99 -1.76
C ARG A 199 -4.28 8.91 -2.41
N MET A 200 -4.25 8.34 -3.61
CA MET A 200 -3.03 8.14 -4.41
C MET A 200 -2.94 9.15 -5.55
N ARG A 201 -1.73 9.63 -5.83
CA ARG A 201 -1.48 10.39 -7.07
C ARG A 201 -1.29 9.46 -8.26
N ILE A 202 -1.84 9.86 -9.41
CA ILE A 202 -1.61 9.13 -10.67
C ILE A 202 -0.19 9.41 -11.14
N GLY A 203 0.51 8.37 -11.59
CA GLY A 203 1.86 8.51 -12.16
C GLY A 203 2.93 7.65 -11.48
N GLY A 204 2.55 6.86 -10.47
CA GLY A 204 3.47 5.94 -9.79
C GLY A 204 4.04 4.85 -10.70
N VAL A 205 5.14 4.23 -10.27
CA VAL A 205 5.93 3.23 -11.01
C VAL A 205 5.08 2.08 -11.56
N SER A 206 4.06 1.65 -10.83
CA SER A 206 3.18 0.53 -11.24
C SER A 206 2.24 0.86 -12.42
N THR A 207 2.08 2.13 -12.78
CA THR A 207 1.18 2.58 -13.85
C THR A 207 1.90 3.02 -15.13
N ALA A 208 3.22 3.02 -15.15
CA ALA A 208 4.04 3.55 -16.24
C ALA A 208 4.34 2.51 -17.32
N GLY A 209 3.49 2.49 -18.38
CA GLY A 209 3.84 1.92 -19.68
C GLY A 209 3.72 0.41 -19.87
N VAL A 210 3.93 -0.04 -21.11
CA VAL A 210 3.80 -1.44 -21.54
C VAL A 210 4.85 -2.35 -20.90
N VAL A 211 6.07 -1.86 -20.71
CA VAL A 211 7.18 -2.61 -20.11
C VAL A 211 6.84 -3.04 -18.67
N ASN A 212 6.30 -2.12 -17.87
CA ASN A 212 5.90 -2.43 -16.51
C ASN A 212 4.69 -3.39 -16.47
N THR A 213 3.78 -3.31 -17.43
CA THR A 213 2.68 -4.28 -17.55
C THR A 213 3.20 -5.70 -17.80
N PHE A 214 4.22 -5.86 -18.64
CA PHE A 214 4.85 -7.16 -18.89
C PHE A 214 5.58 -7.68 -17.64
N LEU A 215 6.39 -6.82 -16.99
CA LEU A 215 7.09 -7.18 -15.77
C LEU A 215 6.14 -7.60 -14.65
N ILE A 216 5.11 -6.80 -14.38
CA ILE A 216 4.07 -7.14 -13.38
C ILE A 216 3.40 -8.47 -13.71
N THR A 217 3.06 -8.72 -15.00
CA THR A 217 2.42 -9.98 -15.41
C THR A 217 3.33 -11.17 -15.13
N ARG A 218 4.63 -11.05 -15.45
CA ARG A 218 5.64 -12.07 -15.16
C ARG A 218 5.79 -12.31 -13.66
N GLU A 219 5.85 -11.25 -12.86
CA GLU A 219 6.01 -11.35 -11.41
C GLU A 219 4.76 -11.95 -10.74
N ILE A 220 3.55 -11.61 -11.19
CA ILE A 220 2.31 -12.25 -10.74
C ILE A 220 2.35 -13.76 -10.99
N LEU A 221 2.68 -14.18 -12.22
CA LEU A 221 2.76 -15.61 -12.57
C LEU A 221 3.84 -16.33 -11.76
N LYS A 222 5.00 -15.68 -11.55
CA LYS A 222 6.08 -16.19 -10.71
C LYS A 222 5.57 -16.41 -9.27
N SER A 223 4.93 -15.41 -8.67
CA SER A 223 4.41 -15.51 -7.30
C SER A 223 3.37 -16.64 -7.16
N LEU A 224 2.40 -16.71 -8.06
CA LEU A 224 1.38 -17.75 -8.03
C LEU A 224 2.01 -19.15 -8.14
N LYS A 225 2.98 -19.32 -9.04
CA LYS A 225 3.70 -20.59 -9.20
C LYS A 225 4.52 -20.96 -7.96
N GLU A 226 5.31 -20.03 -7.41
CA GLU A 226 6.15 -20.26 -6.22
C GLU A 226 5.32 -20.62 -4.99
N ASN A 227 4.13 -20.06 -4.87
CA ASN A 227 3.21 -20.32 -3.77
C ASN A 227 2.19 -21.44 -4.07
N LYS A 228 2.39 -22.22 -5.15
CA LYS A 228 1.55 -23.36 -5.57
C LYS A 228 0.07 -23.00 -5.78
N VAL A 229 -0.21 -21.76 -6.17
CA VAL A 229 -1.56 -21.28 -6.52
C VAL A 229 -1.76 -21.44 -8.02
N TYR A 230 -2.72 -22.29 -8.40
CA TYR A 230 -3.01 -22.53 -9.82
C TYR A 230 -3.45 -21.26 -10.54
N SER A 231 -2.75 -20.93 -11.61
CA SER A 231 -3.06 -19.87 -12.57
C SER A 231 -2.28 -20.10 -13.88
N ASN A 232 -2.58 -19.32 -14.91
CA ASN A 232 -1.86 -19.33 -16.16
C ASN A 232 -1.88 -17.94 -16.81
N LEU A 233 -1.13 -17.79 -17.90
CA LEU A 233 -1.00 -16.51 -18.60
C LEU A 233 -2.35 -15.94 -19.05
N LEU A 234 -3.25 -16.79 -19.58
CA LEU A 234 -4.58 -16.36 -20.05
C LEU A 234 -5.41 -15.80 -18.90
N PHE A 235 -5.40 -16.47 -17.73
CA PHE A 235 -6.10 -15.99 -16.53
C PHE A 235 -5.58 -14.60 -16.12
N VAL A 236 -4.27 -14.42 -16.06
CA VAL A 236 -3.69 -13.14 -15.64
C VAL A 236 -3.92 -12.04 -16.68
N LEU A 237 -3.95 -12.36 -17.98
CA LEU A 237 -4.21 -11.38 -19.03
C LEU A 237 -5.66 -10.88 -19.04
N VAL A 238 -6.64 -11.66 -18.57
CA VAL A 238 -8.06 -11.25 -18.46
C VAL A 238 -8.22 -9.95 -17.64
N ARG A 239 -7.32 -9.68 -16.70
CA ARG A 239 -7.36 -8.42 -15.93
C ARG A 239 -7.22 -7.17 -16.79
N LEU A 240 -6.52 -7.24 -17.95
CA LEU A 240 -6.24 -6.06 -18.78
C LEU A 240 -7.50 -5.49 -19.42
N PRO A 241 -8.32 -6.29 -20.18
CA PRO A 241 -9.57 -5.79 -20.72
C PRO A 241 -10.57 -5.40 -19.62
N ILE A 242 -10.62 -6.11 -18.50
CA ILE A 242 -11.51 -5.76 -17.38
C ILE A 242 -11.13 -4.40 -16.80
N LYS A 243 -9.85 -4.15 -16.53
CA LYS A 243 -9.38 -2.83 -16.07
C LYS A 243 -9.68 -1.72 -17.07
N TYR A 244 -9.54 -2.00 -18.37
CA TYR A 244 -9.86 -1.05 -19.44
C TYR A 244 -11.36 -0.72 -19.47
N LEU A 245 -12.23 -1.73 -19.47
CA LEU A 245 -13.69 -1.55 -19.44
C LEU A 245 -14.15 -0.79 -18.19
N LEU A 246 -13.65 -1.15 -17.02
CA LEU A 246 -13.98 -0.43 -15.78
C LEU A 246 -13.54 1.05 -15.81
N ASN A 247 -12.44 1.36 -16.49
CA ASN A 247 -12.00 2.75 -16.67
C ASN A 247 -12.91 3.53 -17.65
N ILE A 248 -13.43 2.90 -18.70
CA ILE A 248 -14.36 3.52 -19.65
C ILE A 248 -15.70 3.78 -18.99
N LEU A 249 -16.30 2.77 -18.37
CA LEU A 249 -17.60 2.87 -17.72
C LEU A 249 -17.64 3.97 -16.63
N ARG A 250 -16.52 4.21 -15.96
CA ARG A 250 -16.39 5.26 -14.94
C ARG A 250 -16.19 6.66 -15.54
N ARG A 251 -15.67 6.76 -16.77
CA ARG A 251 -15.53 8.06 -17.47
C ARG A 251 -16.85 8.54 -18.09
N GLY A 252 -17.77 7.65 -18.38
CA GLY A 252 -19.08 7.96 -18.96
C GLY A 252 -20.20 8.23 -17.95
N GLY A 253 -19.90 8.20 -16.66
CA GLY A 253 -20.86 8.39 -15.56
C GLY A 253 -20.58 9.64 -14.69
N LEU A 254 -19.91 10.67 -15.26
CA LEU A 254 -19.77 12.01 -14.67
C LEU A 254 -20.61 13.00 -15.45
#